data_dcb87146289643901df04db321e76669
#
_entry.id   dcb87146289643901df04db321e76669
#
_cell.length_a   1.000
_cell.length_b   1.000
_cell.length_c   1.000
_cell.angle_alpha   90.00
_cell.angle_beta   90.00
_cell.angle_gamma   90.00
#
_symmetry.space_group_name_H-M   'P 1'
#
loop_
_entity.id
_entity.type
_entity.pdbx_description
1 polymer ?
#
loop_
_entity_poly.entity_id
_entity_poly.type
_entity_poly.pdbx_seq_one_letter_code
_entity_poly.pdbx_strand_id
1 'polypeptide(L)'
;HLLNHEMFNTSQVGIMVYDLDADSTIYAHGERQLLRPASTMKVITAITAIDKLGGSYRFKTELCYKGEVANNTLNGNVYCVGGFDPRFNIDDMRAFVEGIRKMGVDTIRGNIYADKTMKDADTLGNGWCWDDDNPILSPLLISRRNVFAERFVHELQEAGIVVEGIIGEAQRPEDAYCITSRFHSIDQILMKMLKESDNLYAESMFYQLGAAAGHQPSTAKNSAAVIDRLIRKVGLDPKRYSIADGSGLSLYNYLSAELEVRFLRYAFQNNNIYLHLHPALPIAGEDGTLRSRQHGTFTKGNVYAKTGTLTGISSLAGYCTAANGHRLAFAIINQGVMHRANGRAFQDRVCTVLCQP
;
A
#
# COMPACT_ATOMS: atom_id res chain seq x y z
N HIS A 1 -22.87 23.17 16.13
CA HIS A 1 -21.92 22.89 17.23
C HIS A 1 -20.51 22.66 16.73
N LEU A 2 -20.32 21.80 15.70
CA LEU A 2 -18.99 21.50 15.17
C LEU A 2 -18.38 22.68 14.41
N LEU A 3 -19.19 23.52 13.77
CA LEU A 3 -18.73 24.69 13.01
C LEU A 3 -17.99 25.71 13.88
N ASN A 4 -18.24 25.69 15.19
CA ASN A 4 -17.62 26.60 16.16
C ASN A 4 -16.54 25.89 17.00
N HIS A 5 -16.12 24.69 16.60
CA HIS A 5 -15.09 23.95 17.32
C HIS A 5 -13.76 24.71 17.28
N GLU A 6 -13.04 24.74 18.39
CA GLU A 6 -11.76 25.43 18.53
C GLU A 6 -10.74 25.02 17.48
N MET A 7 -10.80 23.76 17.01
CA MET A 7 -9.90 23.22 15.98
C MET A 7 -9.87 24.10 14.70
N PHE A 8 -11.00 24.68 14.34
CA PHE A 8 -11.07 25.58 13.17
C PHE A 8 -10.28 26.89 13.37
N ASN A 9 -10.06 27.29 14.61
CA ASN A 9 -9.32 28.51 14.96
C ASN A 9 -7.84 28.26 15.20
N THR A 10 -7.46 27.06 15.63
CA THR A 10 -6.11 26.74 16.10
C THR A 10 -5.31 25.87 15.12
N SER A 11 -5.95 25.33 14.10
CA SER A 11 -5.31 24.49 13.08
C SER A 11 -5.95 24.68 11.73
N GLN A 12 -5.29 24.16 10.68
CA GLN A 12 -5.88 24.05 9.35
C GLN A 12 -6.77 22.81 9.30
N VAL A 13 -8.00 22.99 8.81
CA VAL A 13 -8.97 21.90 8.68
C VAL A 13 -9.49 21.84 7.26
N GLY A 14 -9.26 20.70 6.59
CA GLY A 14 -9.93 20.36 5.35
C GLY A 14 -10.95 19.26 5.64
N ILE A 15 -12.22 19.50 5.33
CA ILE A 15 -13.28 18.52 5.57
C ILE A 15 -14.27 18.55 4.42
N MET A 16 -14.69 17.37 3.97
CA MET A 16 -15.79 17.19 3.03
C MET A 16 -16.60 15.97 3.39
N VAL A 17 -17.91 16.11 3.34
CA VAL A 17 -18.87 15.04 3.56
C VAL A 17 -19.81 14.97 2.36
N TYR A 18 -19.93 13.81 1.78
CA TYR A 18 -20.70 13.57 0.57
C TYR A 18 -21.73 12.46 0.78
N ASP A 19 -22.98 12.73 0.42
CA ASP A 19 -24.06 11.74 0.43
C ASP A 19 -24.01 10.93 -0.87
N LEU A 20 -23.61 9.66 -0.76
CA LEU A 20 -23.43 8.77 -1.91
C LEU A 20 -24.77 8.33 -2.52
N ASP A 21 -25.85 8.27 -1.74
CA ASP A 21 -27.17 7.88 -2.21
C ASP A 21 -27.91 9.05 -2.84
N ALA A 22 -27.77 10.26 -2.28
CA ALA A 22 -28.33 11.47 -2.84
C ALA A 22 -27.46 12.11 -3.92
N ASP A 23 -26.20 11.67 -4.03
CA ASP A 23 -25.20 12.20 -4.97
C ASP A 23 -25.00 13.71 -4.83
N SER A 24 -24.81 14.17 -3.59
CA SER A 24 -24.64 15.59 -3.27
C SER A 24 -23.74 15.81 -2.06
N THR A 25 -23.06 16.98 -2.05
CA THR A 25 -22.25 17.40 -0.91
C THR A 25 -23.15 17.84 0.24
N ILE A 26 -22.93 17.25 1.42
CA ILE A 26 -23.64 17.65 2.65
C ILE A 26 -22.93 18.84 3.31
N TYR A 27 -21.59 18.77 3.40
CA TYR A 27 -20.78 19.76 4.09
C TYR A 27 -19.38 19.82 3.50
N ALA A 28 -18.85 21.02 3.41
CA ALA A 28 -17.48 21.23 2.96
C ALA A 28 -16.89 22.47 3.66
N HIS A 29 -15.64 22.36 4.12
CA HIS A 29 -14.89 23.47 4.69
C HIS A 29 -13.41 23.24 4.39
N GLY A 30 -12.78 24.18 3.67
CA GLY A 30 -11.39 24.03 3.27
C GLY A 30 -11.13 22.79 2.44
N GLU A 31 -12.14 22.29 1.75
CA GLU A 31 -12.10 20.99 1.02
C GLU A 31 -11.12 20.99 -0.13
N ARG A 32 -10.77 22.17 -0.66
CA ARG A 32 -9.79 22.34 -1.73
C ARG A 32 -8.42 22.74 -1.24
N GLN A 33 -8.28 23.01 0.05
CA GLN A 33 -7.00 23.38 0.63
C GLN A 33 -6.03 22.21 0.53
N LEU A 34 -4.81 22.51 0.07
CA LEU A 34 -3.74 21.51 0.00
C LEU A 34 -3.17 21.28 1.39
N LEU A 35 -3.28 20.04 1.84
CA LEU A 35 -2.82 19.61 3.14
C LEU A 35 -2.04 18.31 3.00
N ARG A 36 -1.20 18.02 3.97
CA ARG A 36 -0.48 16.75 4.04
C ARG A 36 -1.42 15.66 4.54
N PRO A 37 -1.63 14.59 3.77
CA PRO A 37 -2.63 13.57 4.11
C PRO A 37 -2.18 12.61 5.21
N ALA A 38 -0.89 12.46 5.46
CA ALA A 38 -0.35 11.34 6.22
C ALA A 38 -0.86 10.02 5.62
N SER A 39 -1.18 9.03 6.43
CA SER A 39 -1.56 7.70 5.93
C SER A 39 -2.91 7.62 5.22
N THR A 40 -3.70 8.69 5.16
CA THR A 40 -4.88 8.68 4.27
C THR A 40 -4.48 8.73 2.78
N MET A 41 -3.21 9.01 2.47
CA MET A 41 -2.64 8.77 1.15
C MET A 41 -2.86 7.32 0.71
N LYS A 42 -2.85 6.38 1.62
CA LYS A 42 -3.06 4.95 1.33
C LYS A 42 -4.42 4.66 0.70
N VAL A 43 -5.43 5.48 0.98
CA VAL A 43 -6.75 5.36 0.32
C VAL A 43 -6.62 5.64 -1.17
N ILE A 44 -5.91 6.71 -1.52
CA ILE A 44 -5.65 7.08 -2.92
C ILE A 44 -4.89 5.96 -3.64
N THR A 45 -3.83 5.45 -3.03
CA THR A 45 -3.01 4.36 -3.57
C THR A 45 -3.84 3.07 -3.73
N ALA A 46 -4.61 2.70 -2.72
CA ALA A 46 -5.44 1.49 -2.74
C ALA A 46 -6.49 1.53 -3.85
N ILE A 47 -7.24 2.62 -3.96
CA ILE A 47 -8.28 2.76 -4.99
C ILE A 47 -7.67 2.71 -6.38
N THR A 48 -6.58 3.45 -6.60
CA THR A 48 -5.87 3.43 -7.89
C THR A 48 -5.38 2.02 -8.23
N ALA A 49 -4.83 1.30 -7.25
CA ALA A 49 -4.30 -0.04 -7.46
C ALA A 49 -5.40 -1.05 -7.80
N ILE A 50 -6.49 -1.05 -7.07
CA ILE A 50 -7.61 -1.96 -7.34
C ILE A 50 -8.18 -1.68 -8.74
N ASP A 51 -8.32 -0.40 -9.09
CA ASP A 51 -8.79 0.02 -10.42
C ASP A 51 -7.84 -0.43 -11.53
N LYS A 52 -6.55 -0.21 -11.38
CA LYS A 52 -5.53 -0.51 -12.40
C LYS A 52 -5.21 -2.00 -12.50
N LEU A 53 -5.06 -2.68 -11.37
CA LEU A 53 -4.57 -4.05 -11.30
C LEU A 53 -5.71 -5.07 -11.31
N GLY A 54 -6.88 -4.70 -10.78
CA GLY A 54 -8.01 -5.61 -10.58
C GLY A 54 -7.97 -6.34 -9.25
N GLY A 55 -9.13 -6.79 -8.79
CA GLY A 55 -9.30 -7.44 -7.48
C GLY A 55 -8.73 -8.84 -7.38
N SER A 56 -8.33 -9.46 -8.48
CA SER A 56 -7.69 -10.79 -8.51
C SER A 56 -6.18 -10.73 -8.68
N TYR A 57 -5.59 -9.53 -8.65
CA TYR A 57 -4.15 -9.34 -8.82
C TYR A 57 -3.36 -10.05 -7.71
N ARG A 58 -2.21 -10.59 -8.07
CA ARG A 58 -1.31 -11.27 -7.15
C ARG A 58 0.09 -10.69 -7.22
N PHE A 59 0.67 -10.46 -6.04
CA PHE A 59 2.07 -10.07 -5.88
C PHE A 59 2.91 -11.34 -5.96
N LYS A 60 3.95 -11.32 -6.79
CA LYS A 60 4.63 -12.53 -7.22
C LYS A 60 6.13 -12.46 -6.97
N THR A 61 6.71 -13.56 -6.51
CA THR A 61 8.15 -13.80 -6.48
C THR A 61 8.41 -15.10 -7.24
N GLU A 62 9.37 -15.09 -8.16
CA GLU A 62 9.66 -16.24 -9.01
C GLU A 62 11.06 -16.77 -8.78
N LEU A 63 11.21 -18.09 -8.91
CA LEU A 63 12.48 -18.77 -8.94
C LEU A 63 12.69 -19.33 -10.33
N CYS A 64 13.77 -18.92 -10.98
CA CYS A 64 14.08 -19.32 -12.36
C CYS A 64 15.54 -19.76 -12.45
N TYR A 65 15.88 -20.46 -13.52
CA TYR A 65 17.26 -20.84 -13.81
C TYR A 65 17.53 -20.82 -15.31
N LYS A 66 18.79 -20.72 -15.67
CA LYS A 66 19.28 -20.93 -17.00
C LYS A 66 20.50 -21.82 -16.97
N GLY A 67 20.45 -22.90 -17.76
CA GLY A 67 21.52 -23.90 -17.83
C GLY A 67 20.94 -25.30 -17.96
N GLU A 68 21.77 -26.28 -17.73
CA GLU A 68 21.41 -27.69 -17.90
C GLU A 68 21.62 -28.47 -16.60
N VAL A 69 20.72 -29.41 -16.33
CA VAL A 69 20.83 -30.33 -15.21
C VAL A 69 21.40 -31.64 -15.71
N ALA A 70 22.53 -32.04 -15.14
CA ALA A 70 23.19 -33.30 -15.44
C ALA A 70 23.86 -33.85 -14.15
N ASN A 71 23.71 -35.14 -13.87
CA ASN A 71 24.31 -35.78 -12.71
C ASN A 71 23.99 -35.05 -11.39
N ASN A 72 22.73 -34.73 -11.19
CA ASN A 72 22.20 -33.98 -10.03
C ASN A 72 22.84 -32.62 -9.84
N THR A 73 23.46 -32.07 -10.86
CA THR A 73 24.10 -30.74 -10.86
C THR A 73 23.43 -29.83 -11.85
N LEU A 74 23.09 -28.63 -11.38
CA LEU A 74 22.70 -27.54 -12.28
C LEU A 74 23.97 -26.81 -12.75
N ASN A 75 24.28 -26.95 -14.03
CA ASN A 75 25.35 -26.22 -14.70
C ASN A 75 24.75 -24.91 -15.25
N GLY A 76 24.55 -23.96 -14.38
CA GLY A 76 23.91 -22.69 -14.73
C GLY A 76 23.61 -21.85 -13.54
N ASN A 77 22.97 -20.72 -13.78
CA ASN A 77 22.67 -19.71 -12.76
C ASN A 77 21.19 -19.81 -12.35
N VAL A 78 20.95 -19.45 -11.10
CA VAL A 78 19.62 -19.34 -10.52
C VAL A 78 19.27 -17.87 -10.31
N TYR A 79 18.04 -17.50 -10.63
CA TYR A 79 17.52 -16.14 -10.54
C TYR A 79 16.32 -16.09 -9.61
N CYS A 80 16.43 -15.31 -8.53
CA CYS A 80 15.32 -15.00 -7.65
C CYS A 80 14.73 -13.68 -8.11
N VAL A 81 13.52 -13.70 -8.68
CA VAL A 81 12.93 -12.56 -9.38
C VAL A 81 11.91 -11.89 -8.47
N GLY A 82 12.22 -10.66 -8.04
CA GLY A 82 11.35 -9.88 -7.18
C GLY A 82 10.23 -9.17 -7.93
N GLY A 83 8.99 -9.34 -7.44
CA GLY A 83 7.83 -8.59 -7.90
C GLY A 83 7.28 -7.66 -6.82
N PHE A 84 8.09 -7.34 -5.85
CA PHE A 84 7.75 -6.48 -4.70
C PHE A 84 6.57 -7.03 -3.89
N ASP A 85 6.67 -8.32 -3.53
CA ASP A 85 5.77 -8.93 -2.56
C ASP A 85 6.30 -8.70 -1.14
N PRO A 86 5.67 -7.83 -0.34
CA PRO A 86 6.17 -7.51 0.99
C PRO A 86 5.88 -8.61 2.01
N ARG A 87 5.10 -9.60 1.61
CA ARG A 87 4.60 -10.68 2.47
C ARG A 87 5.42 -11.97 2.33
N PHE A 88 6.39 -12.01 1.40
CA PHE A 88 7.24 -13.19 1.22
C PHE A 88 7.95 -13.52 2.53
N ASN A 89 7.80 -14.77 2.99
CA ASN A 89 8.32 -15.25 4.28
C ASN A 89 9.14 -16.53 4.13
N ILE A 90 9.58 -17.07 5.26
CA ILE A 90 10.43 -18.28 5.28
C ILE A 90 9.71 -19.50 4.70
N ASP A 91 8.39 -19.62 4.86
CA ASP A 91 7.64 -20.75 4.29
C ASP A 91 7.64 -20.68 2.76
N ASP A 92 7.55 -19.47 2.20
CA ASP A 92 7.67 -19.26 0.75
C ASP A 92 9.08 -19.64 0.27
N MET A 93 10.11 -19.30 1.04
CA MET A 93 11.49 -19.64 0.69
C MET A 93 11.74 -21.15 0.76
N ARG A 94 11.15 -21.83 1.73
CA ARG A 94 11.21 -23.30 1.80
C ARG A 94 10.59 -23.96 0.57
N ALA A 95 9.52 -23.36 0.03
CA ALA A 95 8.95 -23.83 -1.23
C ALA A 95 9.92 -23.65 -2.40
N PHE A 96 10.73 -22.58 -2.40
CA PHE A 96 11.79 -22.38 -3.39
C PHE A 96 12.86 -23.46 -3.27
N VAL A 97 13.31 -23.76 -2.07
CA VAL A 97 14.28 -24.85 -1.82
C VAL A 97 13.73 -26.18 -2.31
N GLU A 98 12.47 -26.47 -2.03
CA GLU A 98 11.81 -27.69 -2.48
C GLU A 98 11.69 -27.73 -4.00
N GLY A 99 11.51 -26.60 -4.65
CA GLY A 99 11.52 -26.49 -6.13
C GLY A 99 12.86 -26.93 -6.73
N ILE A 100 13.97 -26.56 -6.13
CA ILE A 100 15.31 -27.02 -6.54
C ILE A 100 15.45 -28.52 -6.32
N ARG A 101 15.02 -29.04 -5.17
CA ARG A 101 15.03 -30.47 -4.88
C ARG A 101 14.27 -31.30 -5.90
N LYS A 102 13.09 -30.86 -6.27
CA LYS A 102 12.22 -31.57 -7.23
C LYS A 102 12.83 -31.67 -8.61
N MET A 103 13.78 -30.81 -8.95
CA MET A 103 14.56 -30.93 -10.19
C MET A 103 15.57 -32.05 -10.13
N GLY A 104 15.79 -32.71 -8.97
CA GLY A 104 16.84 -33.67 -8.76
C GLY A 104 18.21 -33.03 -8.60
N VAL A 105 18.28 -31.77 -8.20
CA VAL A 105 19.53 -31.01 -8.05
C VAL A 105 19.98 -31.03 -6.58
N ASP A 106 21.20 -31.44 -6.36
CA ASP A 106 21.89 -31.38 -5.06
C ASP A 106 23.10 -30.42 -5.11
N THR A 107 23.47 -29.95 -6.29
CA THR A 107 24.60 -29.04 -6.49
C THR A 107 24.24 -27.99 -7.54
N ILE A 108 24.41 -26.71 -7.20
CA ILE A 108 24.30 -25.59 -8.14
C ILE A 108 25.72 -25.09 -8.40
N ARG A 109 26.18 -25.26 -9.64
CA ARG A 109 27.55 -24.87 -10.01
C ARG A 109 27.69 -23.39 -10.32
N GLY A 110 26.63 -22.76 -10.82
CA GLY A 110 26.61 -21.35 -11.14
C GLY A 110 26.29 -20.44 -9.95
N ASN A 111 25.94 -19.22 -10.27
CA ASN A 111 25.68 -18.17 -9.29
C ASN A 111 24.20 -18.10 -8.89
N ILE A 112 23.94 -17.53 -7.73
CA ILE A 112 22.61 -17.19 -7.26
C ILE A 112 22.42 -15.67 -7.43
N TYR A 113 21.53 -15.28 -8.31
CA TYR A 113 21.29 -13.87 -8.61
C TYR A 113 19.95 -13.41 -8.04
N ALA A 114 19.99 -12.23 -7.40
CA ALA A 114 18.79 -11.47 -7.08
C ALA A 114 18.45 -10.60 -8.29
N ASP A 115 17.25 -10.79 -8.84
CA ASP A 115 16.72 -9.92 -9.90
C ASP A 115 15.81 -8.88 -9.24
N LYS A 116 16.30 -7.65 -9.13
CA LYS A 116 15.59 -6.50 -8.55
C LYS A 116 15.21 -5.47 -9.61
N THR A 117 15.11 -5.88 -10.87
CA THR A 117 14.89 -4.97 -11.99
C THR A 117 13.46 -4.45 -12.10
N MET A 118 12.52 -5.00 -11.35
CA MET A 118 11.13 -4.52 -11.31
C MET A 118 11.04 -3.05 -10.89
N LYS A 119 11.93 -2.61 -10.03
CA LYS A 119 11.92 -1.28 -9.42
C LYS A 119 13.30 -0.63 -9.54
N ASP A 120 13.34 0.72 -9.53
CA ASP A 120 14.60 1.45 -9.43
C ASP A 120 15.39 1.09 -8.16
N ALA A 121 16.65 1.51 -8.10
CA ALA A 121 17.57 1.14 -7.02
C ALA A 121 17.37 1.97 -5.74
N ASP A 122 16.49 2.98 -5.75
CA ASP A 122 16.28 3.84 -4.59
C ASP A 122 15.58 3.07 -3.47
N THR A 123 16.24 2.94 -2.31
CA THR A 123 15.70 2.21 -1.16
C THR A 123 14.96 3.11 -0.18
N LEU A 124 15.00 4.43 -0.36
CA LEU A 124 14.29 5.43 0.42
C LEU A 124 13.32 6.21 -0.46
N GLY A 125 12.14 6.51 0.09
CA GLY A 125 11.19 7.39 -0.58
C GLY A 125 11.64 8.85 -0.59
N ASN A 126 11.16 9.60 -1.58
CA ASN A 126 11.44 11.03 -1.69
C ASN A 126 10.88 11.78 -0.47
N GLY A 127 11.74 12.53 0.20
CA GLY A 127 11.37 13.28 1.40
C GLY A 127 11.34 12.46 2.69
N TRP A 128 11.81 11.24 2.67
CA TRP A 128 11.97 10.42 3.87
C TRP A 128 13.28 10.78 4.58
N CYS A 129 13.23 10.82 5.92
CA CYS A 129 14.44 11.01 6.72
C CYS A 129 15.20 9.70 6.82
N TRP A 130 16.49 9.72 6.46
CA TRP A 130 17.32 8.51 6.41
C TRP A 130 17.55 7.85 7.78
N ASP A 131 17.39 8.61 8.87
CA ASP A 131 17.57 8.18 10.26
C ASP A 131 16.28 7.72 10.93
N ASP A 132 15.15 7.78 10.21
CA ASP A 132 13.89 7.24 10.69
C ASP A 132 13.81 5.73 10.44
N ASP A 133 12.90 5.06 11.16
CA ASP A 133 12.61 3.64 10.95
C ASP A 133 11.72 3.45 9.71
N ASN A 134 12.33 3.57 8.55
CA ASN A 134 11.65 3.48 7.26
C ASN A 134 11.64 2.05 6.74
N PRO A 135 10.60 1.65 5.97
CA PRO A 135 10.66 0.40 5.21
C PRO A 135 11.73 0.49 4.14
N ILE A 136 12.35 -0.65 3.81
CA ILE A 136 13.33 -0.74 2.73
C ILE A 136 12.61 -0.98 1.42
N LEU A 137 12.76 -0.07 0.45
CA LEU A 137 12.12 -0.17 -0.86
C LEU A 137 12.96 -1.03 -1.80
N SER A 138 12.85 -2.34 -1.62
CA SER A 138 13.45 -3.34 -2.51
C SER A 138 12.37 -4.29 -3.02
N PRO A 139 12.38 -4.66 -4.31
CA PRO A 139 11.34 -5.54 -4.85
C PRO A 139 11.53 -7.01 -4.49
N LEU A 140 12.63 -7.37 -3.87
CA LEU A 140 12.94 -8.74 -3.46
C LEU A 140 13.31 -8.77 -1.98
N LEU A 141 12.34 -9.09 -1.15
CA LEU A 141 12.46 -9.12 0.31
C LEU A 141 12.10 -10.50 0.86
N ILE A 142 12.66 -10.84 1.99
CA ILE A 142 12.20 -11.96 2.82
C ILE A 142 11.97 -11.46 4.24
N SER A 143 10.77 -11.67 4.77
CA SER A 143 10.37 -11.21 6.10
C SER A 143 10.74 -9.72 6.29
N ARG A 144 10.45 -8.90 5.28
CA ARG A 144 10.68 -7.45 5.20
C ARG A 144 12.17 -7.05 5.11
N ARG A 145 13.09 -8.00 4.94
CA ARG A 145 14.53 -7.75 4.91
C ARG A 145 15.11 -7.89 3.51
N ASN A 146 16.04 -7.01 3.18
CA ASN A 146 16.72 -6.97 1.88
C ASN A 146 17.95 -7.90 1.86
N VAL A 147 17.74 -9.16 2.21
CA VAL A 147 18.78 -10.19 2.30
C VAL A 147 18.32 -11.51 1.65
N PHE A 148 17.55 -11.39 0.59
CA PHE A 148 16.88 -12.56 0.00
C PHE A 148 17.86 -13.62 -0.49
N ALA A 149 18.80 -13.27 -1.34
CA ALA A 149 19.73 -14.22 -1.94
C ALA A 149 20.64 -14.89 -0.90
N GLU A 150 21.13 -14.13 0.06
CA GLU A 150 21.93 -14.60 1.17
C GLU A 150 21.15 -15.62 2.02
N ARG A 151 19.91 -15.33 2.31
CA ARG A 151 19.04 -16.23 3.06
C ARG A 151 18.71 -17.47 2.25
N PHE A 152 18.48 -17.32 0.97
CA PHE A 152 18.19 -18.45 0.09
C PHE A 152 19.35 -19.44 0.01
N VAL A 153 20.58 -18.93 -0.15
CA VAL A 153 21.79 -19.77 -0.14
C VAL A 153 21.92 -20.51 1.19
N HIS A 154 21.69 -19.81 2.30
CA HIS A 154 21.71 -20.44 3.62
C HIS A 154 20.71 -21.60 3.72
N GLU A 155 19.48 -21.38 3.31
CA GLU A 155 18.43 -22.39 3.34
C GLU A 155 18.72 -23.55 2.39
N LEU A 156 19.33 -23.31 1.23
CA LEU A 156 19.78 -24.36 0.33
C LEU A 156 20.85 -25.24 1.01
N GLN A 157 21.84 -24.62 1.64
CA GLN A 157 22.92 -25.32 2.34
C GLN A 157 22.39 -26.14 3.52
N GLU A 158 21.47 -25.61 4.30
CA GLU A 158 20.81 -26.32 5.39
C GLU A 158 20.02 -27.55 4.88
N ALA A 159 19.54 -27.47 3.64
CA ALA A 159 18.84 -28.61 2.99
C ALA A 159 19.78 -29.59 2.29
N GLY A 160 21.11 -29.41 2.40
CA GLY A 160 22.11 -30.28 1.80
C GLY A 160 22.39 -29.98 0.33
N ILE A 161 21.97 -28.85 -0.19
CA ILE A 161 22.24 -28.41 -1.57
C ILE A 161 23.49 -27.54 -1.58
N VAL A 162 24.50 -27.98 -2.34
CA VAL A 162 25.78 -27.28 -2.46
C VAL A 162 25.64 -26.13 -3.47
N VAL A 163 26.10 -24.94 -3.11
CA VAL A 163 26.18 -23.79 -4.01
C VAL A 163 27.65 -23.47 -4.21
N GLU A 164 28.15 -23.70 -5.44
CA GLU A 164 29.57 -23.48 -5.76
C GLU A 164 29.84 -22.03 -6.19
N GLY A 165 28.85 -21.35 -6.78
CA GLY A 165 28.99 -20.00 -7.26
C GLY A 165 28.84 -18.93 -6.19
N ILE A 166 28.78 -17.67 -6.63
CA ILE A 166 28.65 -16.51 -5.76
C ILE A 166 27.24 -15.94 -5.80
N ILE A 167 26.93 -15.07 -4.85
CA ILE A 167 25.72 -14.28 -4.83
C ILE A 167 25.99 -12.98 -5.58
N GLY A 168 25.06 -12.56 -6.43
CA GLY A 168 25.13 -11.29 -7.16
C GLY A 168 23.74 -10.77 -7.52
N GLU A 169 23.72 -9.70 -8.28
CA GLU A 169 22.49 -9.11 -8.83
C GLU A 169 22.57 -9.16 -10.35
N ALA A 170 21.51 -9.66 -10.98
CA ALA A 170 21.41 -9.70 -12.44
C ALA A 170 19.94 -9.86 -12.85
N GLN A 171 19.60 -9.29 -13.99
CA GLN A 171 18.31 -9.50 -14.60
C GLN A 171 18.20 -10.94 -15.14
N ARG A 172 17.06 -11.57 -14.89
CA ARG A 172 16.74 -12.88 -15.44
C ARG A 172 16.79 -12.83 -16.98
N PRO A 173 17.47 -13.75 -17.66
CA PRO A 173 17.37 -13.90 -19.09
C PRO A 173 15.93 -14.22 -19.53
N GLU A 174 15.51 -13.70 -20.67
CA GLU A 174 14.15 -13.94 -21.18
C GLU A 174 13.85 -15.43 -21.40
N ASP A 175 14.86 -16.21 -21.77
CA ASP A 175 14.76 -17.64 -22.02
C ASP A 175 15.02 -18.51 -20.78
N ALA A 176 15.10 -17.92 -19.59
CA ALA A 176 15.22 -18.66 -18.34
C ALA A 176 13.96 -19.48 -18.06
N TYR A 177 14.15 -20.66 -17.46
CA TYR A 177 13.04 -21.53 -17.05
C TYR A 177 12.58 -21.15 -15.65
N CYS A 178 11.26 -20.99 -15.44
CA CYS A 178 10.69 -20.77 -14.12
C CYS A 178 10.43 -22.10 -13.44
N ILE A 179 11.01 -22.28 -12.25
CA ILE A 179 10.89 -23.48 -11.45
C ILE A 179 9.60 -23.45 -10.65
N THR A 180 9.38 -22.34 -9.94
CA THR A 180 8.22 -22.14 -9.08
C THR A 180 7.99 -20.65 -8.84
N SER A 181 6.80 -20.34 -8.39
CA SER A 181 6.40 -18.97 -8.01
C SER A 181 5.64 -19.00 -6.69
N ARG A 182 5.79 -17.93 -5.92
CA ARG A 182 4.97 -17.70 -4.72
C ARG A 182 4.17 -16.44 -4.91
N PHE A 183 2.94 -16.44 -4.40
CA PHE A 183 1.99 -15.35 -4.60
C PHE A 183 1.35 -14.96 -3.30
N HIS A 184 1.02 -13.65 -3.18
CA HIS A 184 0.08 -13.15 -2.20
C HIS A 184 -0.92 -12.26 -2.91
N SER A 185 -2.21 -12.40 -2.55
CA SER A 185 -3.29 -11.69 -3.21
C SER A 185 -3.28 -10.22 -2.87
N ILE A 186 -3.84 -9.39 -3.77
CA ILE A 186 -4.05 -7.97 -3.50
C ILE A 186 -4.86 -7.77 -2.22
N ASP A 187 -5.83 -8.64 -1.92
CA ASP A 187 -6.63 -8.55 -0.70
C ASP A 187 -5.78 -8.75 0.55
N GLN A 188 -4.84 -9.71 0.53
CA GLN A 188 -3.91 -9.90 1.66
C GLN A 188 -3.03 -8.67 1.89
N ILE A 189 -2.59 -8.02 0.81
CA ILE A 189 -1.79 -6.81 0.93
C ILE A 189 -2.64 -5.63 1.42
N LEU A 190 -3.85 -5.46 0.88
CA LEU A 190 -4.78 -4.40 1.30
C LEU A 190 -5.12 -4.46 2.78
N MET A 191 -5.34 -5.66 3.31
CA MET A 191 -5.73 -5.84 4.72
C MET A 191 -4.69 -5.26 5.66
N LYS A 192 -3.42 -5.61 5.49
CA LYS A 192 -2.36 -5.09 6.36
C LYS A 192 -2.07 -3.62 6.07
N MET A 193 -2.07 -3.24 4.79
CA MET A 193 -1.85 -1.86 4.35
C MET A 193 -2.82 -0.89 5.01
N LEU A 194 -4.10 -1.22 5.03
CA LEU A 194 -5.16 -0.33 5.50
C LEU A 194 -5.52 -0.55 6.97
N LYS A 195 -5.71 -1.79 7.43
CA LYS A 195 -6.07 -2.09 8.83
C LYS A 195 -4.96 -1.68 9.81
N GLU A 196 -3.71 -1.97 9.45
CA GLU A 196 -2.54 -1.71 10.31
C GLU A 196 -1.75 -0.47 9.89
N SER A 197 -2.11 0.15 8.75
CA SER A 197 -1.39 1.29 8.18
C SER A 197 0.08 0.97 7.88
N ASP A 198 0.34 -0.19 7.29
CA ASP A 198 1.70 -0.64 7.00
C ASP A 198 2.28 0.11 5.79
N ASN A 199 3.39 0.81 6.01
CA ASN A 199 4.03 1.64 4.99
C ASN A 199 4.69 0.82 3.88
N LEU A 200 5.34 -0.31 4.24
CA LEU A 200 5.97 -1.16 3.23
C LEU A 200 4.92 -1.74 2.27
N TYR A 201 3.79 -2.21 2.79
CA TYR A 201 2.71 -2.75 1.97
C TYR A 201 2.12 -1.68 1.04
N ALA A 202 1.99 -0.45 1.55
CA ALA A 202 1.52 0.67 0.73
C ALA A 202 2.50 1.03 -0.39
N GLU A 203 3.80 1.03 -0.12
CA GLU A 203 4.81 1.31 -1.14
C GLU A 203 4.91 0.17 -2.15
N SER A 204 4.81 -1.08 -1.73
CA SER A 204 4.73 -2.23 -2.64
C SER A 204 3.57 -2.09 -3.61
N MET A 205 2.40 -1.72 -3.10
CA MET A 205 1.21 -1.46 -3.90
C MET A 205 1.44 -0.32 -4.90
N PHE A 206 2.08 0.75 -4.45
CA PHE A 206 2.37 1.93 -5.25
C PHE A 206 3.28 1.61 -6.45
N TYR A 207 4.37 0.88 -6.21
CA TYR A 207 5.29 0.52 -7.29
C TYR A 207 4.71 -0.48 -8.28
N GLN A 208 3.68 -1.26 -7.92
CA GLN A 208 2.94 -2.08 -8.87
C GLN A 208 2.29 -1.24 -9.97
N LEU A 209 1.91 0.00 -9.66
CA LEU A 209 1.23 0.89 -10.62
C LEU A 209 2.14 1.21 -11.82
N GLY A 210 3.38 1.61 -11.55
CA GLY A 210 4.34 1.89 -12.61
C GLY A 210 4.67 0.65 -13.44
N ALA A 211 4.83 -0.50 -12.79
CA ALA A 211 5.09 -1.77 -13.47
C ALA A 211 3.92 -2.17 -14.37
N ALA A 212 2.69 -2.06 -13.88
CA ALA A 212 1.49 -2.38 -14.65
C ALA A 212 1.28 -1.42 -15.83
N ALA A 213 1.82 -0.21 -15.75
CA ALA A 213 1.81 0.75 -16.86
C ALA A 213 2.92 0.49 -17.89
N GLY A 214 3.71 -0.57 -17.71
CA GLY A 214 4.75 -1.00 -18.65
C GLY A 214 6.14 -0.45 -18.39
N HIS A 215 6.36 0.15 -17.20
CA HIS A 215 7.68 0.68 -16.84
C HIS A 215 8.55 -0.36 -16.14
N GLN A 216 9.77 -0.53 -16.65
CA GLN A 216 10.79 -1.36 -16.01
C GLN A 216 12.13 -0.62 -16.11
N PRO A 217 12.66 -0.14 -14.99
CA PRO A 217 12.11 -0.28 -13.63
C PRO A 217 10.90 0.62 -13.39
N SER A 218 10.02 0.18 -12.49
CA SER A 218 8.99 1.03 -11.91
C SER A 218 9.63 2.07 -11.00
N THR A 219 9.17 3.31 -11.08
CA THR A 219 9.66 4.43 -10.25
C THR A 219 8.49 5.09 -9.53
N ALA A 220 8.79 5.87 -8.49
CA ALA A 220 7.78 6.67 -7.80
C ALA A 220 7.08 7.64 -8.78
N LYS A 221 7.86 8.25 -9.69
CA LYS A 221 7.32 9.16 -10.72
C LYS A 221 6.34 8.45 -11.65
N ASN A 222 6.70 7.26 -12.14
CA ASN A 222 5.85 6.48 -13.04
C ASN A 222 4.58 6.01 -12.33
N SER A 223 4.68 5.64 -11.06
CA SER A 223 3.53 5.23 -10.25
C SER A 223 2.61 6.40 -9.93
N ALA A 224 3.18 7.56 -9.59
CA ALA A 224 2.41 8.79 -9.40
C ALA A 224 1.65 9.20 -10.66
N ALA A 225 2.21 8.97 -11.85
CA ALA A 225 1.55 9.26 -13.12
C ALA A 225 0.27 8.42 -13.32
N VAL A 226 0.23 7.20 -12.80
CA VAL A 226 -0.98 6.36 -12.82
C VAL A 226 -2.07 6.97 -11.92
N ILE A 227 -1.68 7.45 -10.74
CA ILE A 227 -2.61 8.15 -9.84
C ILE A 227 -3.12 9.43 -10.51
N ASP A 228 -2.26 10.19 -11.18
CA ASP A 228 -2.63 11.43 -11.88
C ASP A 228 -3.73 11.17 -12.92
N ARG A 229 -3.66 10.04 -13.63
CA ARG A 229 -4.70 9.68 -14.60
C ARG A 229 -6.05 9.48 -13.93
N LEU A 230 -6.08 8.84 -12.76
CA LEU A 230 -7.32 8.67 -12.01
C LEU A 230 -7.83 9.98 -11.44
N ILE A 231 -6.95 10.88 -11.02
CA ILE A 231 -7.32 12.23 -10.59
C ILE A 231 -8.07 12.97 -11.73
N ARG A 232 -7.55 12.89 -12.97
CA ARG A 232 -8.25 13.47 -14.14
C ARG A 232 -9.60 12.80 -14.37
N LYS A 233 -9.66 11.49 -14.25
CA LYS A 233 -10.89 10.72 -14.48
C LYS A 233 -12.01 11.11 -13.51
N VAL A 234 -11.67 11.44 -12.26
CA VAL A 234 -12.65 11.92 -11.28
C VAL A 234 -12.93 13.42 -11.38
N GLY A 235 -12.39 14.09 -12.40
CA GLY A 235 -12.73 15.47 -12.72
C GLY A 235 -11.87 16.55 -12.07
N LEU A 236 -10.69 16.18 -11.58
CA LEU A 236 -9.76 17.12 -10.95
C LEU A 236 -8.46 17.24 -11.77
N ASP A 237 -7.72 18.33 -11.55
CA ASP A 237 -6.43 18.56 -12.22
C ASP A 237 -5.29 18.05 -11.36
N PRO A 238 -4.53 17.01 -11.81
CA PRO A 238 -3.42 16.47 -11.03
C PRO A 238 -2.30 17.46 -10.75
N LYS A 239 -2.15 18.51 -11.54
CA LYS A 239 -1.15 19.56 -11.30
C LYS A 239 -1.37 20.34 -10.01
N ARG A 240 -2.55 20.26 -9.43
CA ARG A 240 -2.89 20.91 -8.16
C ARG A 240 -2.39 20.15 -6.94
N TYR A 241 -1.95 18.92 -7.12
CA TYR A 241 -1.57 18.02 -6.04
C TYR A 241 -0.13 17.58 -6.17
N SER A 242 0.42 16.99 -5.11
CA SER A 242 1.76 16.39 -5.12
C SER A 242 1.70 14.98 -4.56
N ILE A 243 2.14 14.02 -5.36
CA ILE A 243 2.20 12.61 -4.97
C ILE A 243 3.69 12.22 -4.94
N ALA A 244 4.24 12.09 -3.73
CA ALA A 244 5.65 11.76 -3.54
C ALA A 244 5.86 10.26 -3.26
N ASP A 245 4.90 9.61 -2.61
CA ASP A 245 4.95 8.18 -2.28
C ASP A 245 3.55 7.57 -2.22
N GLY A 246 3.47 6.28 -1.93
CA GLY A 246 2.20 5.57 -1.82
C GLY A 246 1.67 5.43 -0.40
N SER A 247 2.50 5.68 0.61
CA SER A 247 2.14 5.44 2.02
C SER A 247 1.66 6.68 2.76
N GLY A 248 2.03 7.85 2.29
CA GLY A 248 1.80 9.11 3.01
C GLY A 248 2.91 9.48 3.99
N LEU A 249 3.98 8.69 4.05
CA LEU A 249 5.10 8.94 4.95
C LEU A 249 5.86 10.23 4.60
N SER A 250 5.97 10.55 3.31
CA SER A 250 6.62 11.77 2.84
C SER A 250 5.81 13.02 3.19
N LEU A 251 6.49 14.04 3.68
CA LEU A 251 5.89 15.37 3.87
C LEU A 251 5.68 16.13 2.56
N TYR A 252 6.13 15.59 1.44
CA TYR A 252 5.95 16.19 0.11
C TYR A 252 4.65 15.74 -0.57
N ASN A 253 3.86 14.89 0.06
CA ASN A 253 2.50 14.63 -0.39
C ASN A 253 1.58 15.79 -0.03
N TYR A 254 0.85 16.32 -1.00
CA TYR A 254 -0.17 17.34 -0.80
C TYR A 254 -1.44 16.94 -1.52
N LEU A 255 -2.50 16.76 -0.75
CA LEU A 255 -3.83 16.41 -1.25
C LEU A 255 -4.85 17.38 -0.66
N SER A 256 -6.12 17.18 -1.02
CA SER A 256 -7.26 17.88 -0.42
C SER A 256 -8.31 16.89 0.06
N ALA A 257 -9.16 17.32 0.98
CA ALA A 257 -10.31 16.51 1.41
C ALA A 257 -11.22 16.19 0.21
N GLU A 258 -11.38 17.13 -0.72
CA GLU A 258 -12.16 16.94 -1.95
C GLU A 258 -11.61 15.77 -2.79
N LEU A 259 -10.29 15.69 -2.96
CA LEU A 259 -9.67 14.60 -3.72
C LEU A 259 -9.94 13.24 -3.06
N GLU A 260 -9.77 13.15 -1.75
CA GLU A 260 -10.04 11.92 -1.00
C GLU A 260 -11.50 11.48 -1.18
N VAL A 261 -12.45 12.40 -1.05
CA VAL A 261 -13.88 12.08 -1.19
C VAL A 261 -14.22 11.69 -2.63
N ARG A 262 -13.64 12.35 -3.63
CA ARG A 262 -13.86 11.96 -5.03
C ARG A 262 -13.36 10.56 -5.34
N PHE A 263 -12.24 10.15 -4.76
CA PHE A 263 -11.75 8.78 -4.90
C PHE A 263 -12.65 7.78 -4.17
N LEU A 264 -13.08 8.10 -2.96
CA LEU A 264 -14.02 7.25 -2.21
C LEU A 264 -15.36 7.09 -2.96
N ARG A 265 -15.87 8.17 -3.54
CA ARG A 265 -17.08 8.14 -4.37
C ARG A 265 -16.86 7.26 -5.61
N TYR A 266 -15.75 7.42 -6.30
CA TYR A 266 -15.39 6.62 -7.46
C TYR A 266 -15.35 5.13 -7.11
N ALA A 267 -14.72 4.78 -6.00
CA ALA A 267 -14.68 3.38 -5.53
C ALA A 267 -16.10 2.84 -5.23
N PHE A 268 -16.92 3.64 -4.58
CA PHE A 268 -18.30 3.27 -4.27
C PHE A 268 -19.15 3.03 -5.53
N GLN A 269 -18.95 3.83 -6.57
CA GLN A 269 -19.64 3.70 -7.84
C GLN A 269 -19.17 2.51 -8.68
N ASN A 270 -18.02 1.92 -8.35
CA ASN A 270 -17.42 0.79 -9.04
C ASN A 270 -17.32 -0.38 -8.06
N ASN A 271 -18.32 -1.26 -8.11
CA ASN A 271 -18.44 -2.35 -7.15
C ASN A 271 -17.21 -3.28 -7.12
N ASN A 272 -16.56 -3.49 -8.26
CA ASN A 272 -15.32 -4.25 -8.36
C ASN A 272 -14.17 -3.63 -7.56
N ILE A 273 -14.22 -2.33 -7.27
CA ILE A 273 -13.26 -1.66 -6.39
C ILE A 273 -13.76 -1.71 -4.94
N TYR A 274 -15.00 -1.33 -4.72
CA TYR A 274 -15.59 -1.20 -3.38
C TYR A 274 -15.56 -2.51 -2.61
N LEU A 275 -15.83 -3.66 -3.27
CA LEU A 275 -15.80 -4.99 -2.66
C LEU A 275 -14.45 -5.35 -2.04
N HIS A 276 -13.36 -4.82 -2.57
CA HIS A 276 -12.02 -5.06 -2.06
C HIS A 276 -11.56 -3.98 -1.08
N LEU A 277 -11.95 -2.74 -1.31
CA LEU A 277 -11.55 -1.60 -0.48
C LEU A 277 -12.26 -1.60 0.88
N HIS A 278 -13.59 -1.70 0.87
CA HIS A 278 -14.41 -1.48 2.05
C HIS A 278 -14.06 -2.46 3.19
N PRO A 279 -13.95 -3.78 2.96
CA PRO A 279 -13.59 -4.72 4.02
C PRO A 279 -12.18 -4.52 4.59
N ALA A 280 -11.29 -3.89 3.83
CA ALA A 280 -9.91 -3.67 4.23
C ALA A 280 -9.72 -2.40 5.08
N LEU A 281 -10.71 -1.51 5.14
CA LEU A 281 -10.65 -0.33 5.98
C LEU A 281 -10.82 -0.67 7.46
N PRO A 282 -10.13 0.03 8.37
CA PRO A 282 -10.39 -0.09 9.80
C PRO A 282 -11.86 0.18 10.14
N ILE A 283 -12.41 -0.59 11.07
CA ILE A 283 -13.81 -0.47 11.52
C ILE A 283 -13.83 0.13 12.93
N ALA A 284 -14.62 1.20 13.09
CA ALA A 284 -14.74 1.92 14.36
C ALA A 284 -15.09 0.97 15.51
N GLY A 285 -14.30 1.02 16.57
CA GLY A 285 -14.52 0.24 17.79
C GLY A 285 -14.32 -1.28 17.65
N GLU A 286 -13.84 -1.76 16.51
CA GLU A 286 -13.73 -3.20 16.24
C GLU A 286 -12.32 -3.65 15.88
N ASP A 287 -11.71 -3.05 14.87
CA ASP A 287 -10.42 -3.52 14.37
C ASP A 287 -9.49 -2.43 13.83
N GLY A 288 -8.29 -2.85 13.45
CA GLY A 288 -7.28 -1.98 12.86
C GLY A 288 -6.95 -0.80 13.75
N THR A 289 -6.62 0.32 13.15
CA THR A 289 -6.24 1.55 13.86
C THR A 289 -7.44 2.27 14.51
N LEU A 290 -8.67 1.80 14.28
CA LEU A 290 -9.88 2.30 14.93
C LEU A 290 -10.40 1.41 16.05
N ARG A 291 -9.73 0.31 16.40
CA ARG A 291 -10.20 -0.65 17.40
C ARG A 291 -10.48 -0.02 18.76
N SER A 292 -9.73 1.01 19.14
CA SER A 292 -9.85 1.71 20.41
C SER A 292 -10.46 3.11 20.28
N ARG A 293 -11.12 3.37 19.13
CA ARG A 293 -11.75 4.65 18.82
C ARG A 293 -13.20 4.46 18.43
N GLN A 294 -14.03 5.49 18.66
CA GLN A 294 -15.41 5.55 18.16
C GLN A 294 -16.26 4.36 18.62
N HIS A 295 -16.21 4.06 19.92
CA HIS A 295 -17.01 3.01 20.54
C HIS A 295 -18.47 3.41 20.80
N GLY A 296 -18.87 4.64 20.42
CA GLY A 296 -20.21 5.15 20.65
C GLY A 296 -21.28 4.35 19.88
N THR A 297 -22.51 4.47 20.36
CA THR A 297 -23.66 3.70 19.84
C THR A 297 -23.84 3.82 18.34
N PHE A 298 -23.57 5.00 17.77
CA PHE A 298 -23.83 5.27 16.35
C PHE A 298 -22.62 5.00 15.45
N THR A 299 -21.41 5.03 16.01
CA THR A 299 -20.17 4.91 15.22
C THR A 299 -19.59 3.51 15.23
N LYS A 300 -19.69 2.79 16.33
CA LYS A 300 -19.14 1.43 16.44
C LYS A 300 -19.73 0.50 15.38
N GLY A 301 -18.84 -0.13 14.60
CA GLY A 301 -19.26 -1.02 13.53
C GLY A 301 -19.84 -0.33 12.30
N ASN A 302 -19.94 1.00 12.31
CA ASN A 302 -20.56 1.79 11.24
C ASN A 302 -19.52 2.59 10.44
N VAL A 303 -18.51 3.13 11.09
CA VAL A 303 -17.47 3.91 10.42
C VAL A 303 -16.37 2.98 9.91
N TYR A 304 -16.14 3.01 8.60
CA TYR A 304 -15.08 2.26 7.90
C TYR A 304 -14.12 3.30 7.33
N ALA A 305 -13.02 3.55 8.01
CA ALA A 305 -12.16 4.67 7.63
C ALA A 305 -10.68 4.42 7.88
N LYS A 306 -9.85 4.99 7.01
CA LYS A 306 -8.40 5.01 7.14
C LYS A 306 -7.97 6.19 8.01
N THR A 307 -7.12 5.90 8.97
CA THR A 307 -6.49 6.90 9.84
C THR A 307 -5.16 7.38 9.26
N GLY A 308 -4.74 8.58 9.63
CA GLY A 308 -3.42 9.09 9.31
C GLY A 308 -2.86 9.92 10.47
N THR A 309 -1.58 9.76 10.75
CA THR A 309 -0.89 10.51 11.80
C THR A 309 0.57 10.72 11.41
N LEU A 310 1.01 11.96 11.39
CA LEU A 310 2.40 12.39 11.37
C LEU A 310 2.54 13.52 12.40
N THR A 311 3.76 13.99 12.66
CA THR A 311 3.96 15.14 13.56
C THR A 311 3.16 16.34 13.06
N GLY A 312 2.23 16.83 13.88
CA GLY A 312 1.39 17.97 13.55
C GLY A 312 0.25 17.69 12.59
N ILE A 313 0.02 16.44 12.19
CA ILE A 313 -1.00 16.07 11.21
C ILE A 313 -1.83 14.92 11.75
N SER A 314 -3.16 15.04 11.61
CA SER A 314 -4.11 13.97 11.91
C SER A 314 -5.17 13.94 10.81
N SER A 315 -5.49 12.76 10.30
CA SER A 315 -6.45 12.62 9.20
C SER A 315 -7.32 11.37 9.37
N LEU A 316 -8.47 11.40 8.70
CA LEU A 316 -9.42 10.28 8.67
C LEU A 316 -10.22 10.38 7.37
N ALA A 317 -10.33 9.28 6.63
CA ALA A 317 -11.08 9.24 5.38
C ALA A 317 -11.75 7.88 5.19
N GLY A 318 -13.02 7.87 4.83
CA GLY A 318 -13.75 6.63 4.61
C GLY A 318 -15.24 6.80 4.45
N TYR A 319 -15.97 5.82 4.97
CA TYR A 319 -17.42 5.69 4.80
C TYR A 319 -18.13 5.51 6.13
N CYS A 320 -19.37 5.96 6.18
CA CYS A 320 -20.30 5.63 7.26
C CYS A 320 -21.73 5.65 6.73
N THR A 321 -22.67 5.12 7.52
CA THR A 321 -24.11 5.18 7.21
C THR A 321 -24.77 6.16 8.18
N ALA A 322 -25.47 7.16 7.62
CA ALA A 322 -26.22 8.12 8.41
C ALA A 322 -27.51 7.51 8.97
N ALA A 323 -28.13 8.17 9.94
CA ALA A 323 -29.36 7.69 10.59
C ALA A 323 -30.52 7.48 9.62
N ASN A 324 -30.56 8.26 8.51
CA ASN A 324 -31.58 8.09 7.47
C ASN A 324 -31.29 6.91 6.51
N GLY A 325 -30.25 6.14 6.77
CA GLY A 325 -29.85 5.01 5.92
C GLY A 325 -28.98 5.38 4.72
N HIS A 326 -28.73 6.67 4.48
CA HIS A 326 -27.85 7.09 3.39
C HIS A 326 -26.40 6.79 3.73
N ARG A 327 -25.66 6.27 2.75
CA ARG A 327 -24.23 6.02 2.86
C ARG A 327 -23.48 7.31 2.53
N LEU A 328 -22.49 7.62 3.35
CA LEU A 328 -21.69 8.83 3.26
C LEU A 328 -20.23 8.48 2.99
N ALA A 329 -19.57 9.31 2.19
CA ALA A 329 -18.12 9.35 2.11
C ALA A 329 -17.63 10.63 2.77
N PHE A 330 -16.53 10.57 3.50
CA PHE A 330 -15.98 11.75 4.17
C PHE A 330 -14.47 11.72 4.22
N ALA A 331 -13.87 12.90 4.31
CA ALA A 331 -12.44 13.06 4.58
C ALA A 331 -12.23 14.27 5.49
N ILE A 332 -11.35 14.10 6.48
CA ILE A 332 -10.97 15.12 7.44
C ILE A 332 -9.45 15.14 7.50
N ILE A 333 -8.84 16.29 7.22
CA ILE A 333 -7.39 16.48 7.34
C ILE A 333 -7.15 17.65 8.28
N ASN A 334 -6.49 17.38 9.41
CA ASN A 334 -6.09 18.36 10.39
C ASN A 334 -4.58 18.57 10.31
N GLN A 335 -4.13 19.79 10.08
CA GLN A 335 -2.71 20.16 10.02
C GLN A 335 -2.45 21.30 11.00
N GLY A 336 -1.28 21.30 11.65
CA GLY A 336 -0.97 22.23 12.73
C GLY A 336 -1.55 21.79 14.06
N VAL A 337 -1.66 20.49 14.29
CA VAL A 337 -2.19 19.90 15.52
C VAL A 337 -1.01 19.49 16.41
N MET A 338 -0.86 20.15 17.56
CA MET A 338 0.25 19.85 18.47
C MET A 338 0.11 18.48 19.13
N HIS A 339 -1.11 18.14 19.55
CA HIS A 339 -1.39 16.86 20.20
C HIS A 339 -2.34 16.03 19.35
N ARG A 340 -1.88 14.84 18.90
CA ARG A 340 -2.67 13.96 18.04
C ARG A 340 -4.03 13.59 18.62
N ALA A 341 -4.13 13.51 19.95
CA ALA A 341 -5.39 13.22 20.63
C ALA A 341 -6.48 14.26 20.33
N ASN A 342 -6.12 15.53 20.16
CA ASN A 342 -7.08 16.59 19.85
C ASN A 342 -7.65 16.44 18.45
N GLY A 343 -6.80 16.10 17.46
CA GLY A 343 -7.24 15.83 16.09
C GLY A 343 -8.17 14.61 16.03
N ARG A 344 -7.81 13.54 16.74
CA ARG A 344 -8.62 12.32 16.81
C ARG A 344 -9.97 12.57 17.48
N ALA A 345 -9.98 13.32 18.59
CA ALA A 345 -11.22 13.69 19.29
C ALA A 345 -12.15 14.49 18.38
N PHE A 346 -11.63 15.46 17.63
CA PHE A 346 -12.40 16.24 16.67
C PHE A 346 -13.01 15.32 15.61
N GLN A 347 -12.22 14.45 15.00
CA GLN A 347 -12.67 13.50 13.98
C GLN A 347 -13.75 12.56 14.50
N ASP A 348 -13.59 12.06 15.71
CA ASP A 348 -14.56 11.16 16.37
C ASP A 348 -15.90 11.86 16.60
N ARG A 349 -15.87 13.14 16.97
CA ARG A 349 -17.09 13.96 17.11
C ARG A 349 -17.77 14.20 15.78
N VAL A 350 -17.01 14.48 14.71
CA VAL A 350 -17.58 14.61 13.36
C VAL A 350 -18.30 13.32 12.97
N CYS A 351 -17.66 12.17 13.13
CA CYS A 351 -18.27 10.88 12.81
C CYS A 351 -19.53 10.61 13.64
N THR A 352 -19.53 10.96 14.93
CA THR A 352 -20.71 10.83 15.78
C THR A 352 -21.88 11.66 15.22
N VAL A 353 -21.62 12.91 14.85
CA VAL A 353 -22.65 13.78 14.26
C VAL A 353 -23.18 13.23 12.94
N LEU A 354 -22.31 12.69 12.09
CA LEU A 354 -22.73 12.12 10.81
C LEU A 354 -23.62 10.88 10.96
N CYS A 355 -23.41 10.09 12.01
CA CYS A 355 -24.09 8.82 12.20
C CYS A 355 -25.33 8.91 13.10
N GLN A 356 -25.43 9.92 13.97
CA GLN A 356 -26.56 10.07 14.89
C GLN A 356 -27.79 10.67 14.21
N PRO A 357 -28.99 10.40 14.75
CA PRO A 357 -30.22 11.00 14.25
C PRO A 357 -30.25 12.51 14.29
#